data_81d030ea9336e33a5c3bed1eb549196b
#
_entry.id   81d030ea9336e33a5c3bed1eb549196b
#
_cell.length_a   1.000
_cell.length_b   1.000
_cell.length_c   1.000
_cell.angle_alpha   90.00
_cell.angle_beta   90.00
_cell.angle_gamma   90.00
#
_symmetry.space_group_name_H-M   'P 1'
#
loop_
_entity.id
_entity.type
_entity.pdbx_description
1 polymer ?
#
loop_
_entity_poly.entity_id
_entity_poly.type
_entity_poly.pdbx_seq_one_letter_code
_entity_poly.pdbx_strand_id
1 'polypeptide(L)'
;MRSWASRPSKGASTAPSEPPPGRVARAEPALERRSPRRALSLIGERRYPTLARAGLAVLLLGALLWALPLRRPGEEGGHHAQHAAPPLDPFEKAGVTELTDGQHGPPVRLATLDGRAASLADHVDKLVVVNFWATWCEPCRLEMPTLETLWREYRDRGLVVLGVSVDRGAPRTLIEPWVRNQKLTFPILLDAELRTSRAWRVTGLPATFLVRPGGEVAGMAVGAREWSSEEMRALVETMLPGAHGSH
;
A
#
# COMPACT_ATOMS: atom_id res chain seq x y z
N MET A 1 -45.71 51.81 -3.57
CA MET A 1 -45.72 52.56 -2.28
C MET A 1 -44.83 51.80 -1.29
N ARG A 2 -43.83 52.54 -0.72
CA ARG A 2 -42.92 52.21 0.40
C ARG A 2 -41.90 51.07 0.14
N SER A 3 -40.68 51.31 -0.30
CA SER A 3 -39.52 52.02 0.30
C SER A 3 -39.26 51.61 1.76
N TRP A 4 -38.19 50.81 1.97
CA TRP A 4 -37.33 51.00 3.13
C TRP A 4 -35.91 50.55 2.84
N ALA A 5 -35.04 51.55 2.74
CA ALA A 5 -33.60 51.43 2.81
C ALA A 5 -33.16 51.61 4.24
N SER A 6 -32.18 50.90 4.71
CA SER A 6 -31.23 51.38 5.73
C SER A 6 -29.97 50.49 5.76
N ARG A 7 -28.84 51.05 5.43
CA ARG A 7 -27.46 50.73 5.84
C ARG A 7 -27.16 51.51 7.14
N PRO A 8 -25.94 51.41 7.72
CA PRO A 8 -24.92 50.38 7.85
C PRO A 8 -24.42 50.22 9.31
N SER A 9 -23.57 49.25 9.61
CA SER A 9 -22.55 49.45 10.64
C SER A 9 -21.25 48.68 10.37
N LYS A 10 -20.19 49.45 10.34
CA LYS A 10 -18.79 49.06 10.33
C LYS A 10 -18.44 48.41 11.67
N GLY A 11 -17.72 47.30 11.62
CA GLY A 11 -17.03 46.72 12.74
C GLY A 11 -15.65 46.27 12.29
N ALA A 12 -14.67 47.14 12.46
CA ALA A 12 -13.25 46.81 12.34
C ALA A 12 -12.85 45.94 13.54
N SER A 13 -12.27 44.79 13.30
CA SER A 13 -11.57 44.02 14.33
C SER A 13 -10.13 43.79 13.88
N THR A 14 -9.28 44.40 14.67
CA THR A 14 -7.83 44.44 14.64
C THR A 14 -7.21 43.04 14.77
N ALA A 15 -6.26 42.75 13.90
CA ALA A 15 -5.34 41.61 14.02
C ALA A 15 -4.35 41.85 15.19
N PRO A 16 -3.97 40.82 15.93
CA PRO A 16 -2.84 40.92 16.87
C PRO A 16 -1.53 40.75 16.16
N SER A 17 -0.62 41.69 16.44
CA SER A 17 0.76 41.79 16.00
C SER A 17 1.63 40.66 16.55
N GLU A 18 2.46 40.08 15.67
CA GLU A 18 3.58 39.20 16.01
C GLU A 18 4.65 39.92 16.85
N PRO A 19 5.26 39.22 17.86
CA PRO A 19 6.44 39.75 18.54
C PRO A 19 7.73 39.45 17.71
N PRO A 20 8.77 40.30 17.85
CA PRO A 20 10.02 40.17 17.10
C PRO A 20 10.93 39.03 17.62
N PRO A 21 11.84 38.49 16.77
CA PRO A 21 12.71 37.38 17.17
C PRO A 21 13.80 37.80 18.14
N GLY A 22 13.84 37.12 19.27
CA GLY A 22 14.89 37.25 20.29
C GLY A 22 16.25 36.73 19.78
N ARG A 23 17.21 37.62 19.85
CA ARG A 23 18.63 37.41 19.56
C ARG A 23 19.24 36.53 20.65
N VAL A 24 19.56 35.27 20.37
CA VAL A 24 20.29 34.41 21.29
C VAL A 24 21.79 34.64 21.10
N ALA A 25 22.42 35.18 22.15
CA ALA A 25 23.86 35.38 22.23
C ALA A 25 24.56 34.01 22.34
N ARG A 26 25.52 33.77 21.45
CA ARG A 26 26.48 32.66 21.54
C ARG A 26 27.53 33.04 22.57
N ALA A 27 27.64 32.26 23.64
CA ALA A 27 28.83 32.24 24.53
C ALA A 27 29.78 31.15 24.04
N GLU A 28 30.93 31.54 23.56
CA GLU A 28 32.07 30.65 23.32
C GLU A 28 32.81 30.41 24.63
N PRO A 29 33.18 29.17 24.99
CA PRO A 29 34.18 28.96 26.05
C PRO A 29 35.59 28.96 25.48
N ALA A 30 36.42 29.79 26.10
CA ALA A 30 37.85 29.95 25.86
C ALA A 30 38.62 28.63 26.03
N LEU A 31 39.34 28.22 24.99
CA LEU A 31 40.31 27.13 25.01
C LEU A 31 41.61 27.65 25.69
N GLU A 32 41.81 27.26 26.93
CA GLU A 32 43.08 27.45 27.67
C GLU A 32 44.12 26.44 27.18
N ARG A 33 45.09 26.93 26.43
CA ARG A 33 46.27 26.19 25.97
C ARG A 33 47.21 25.97 27.15
N ARG A 34 47.24 24.80 27.74
CA ARG A 34 48.35 24.35 28.63
C ARG A 34 49.33 23.50 27.82
N SER A 35 50.51 24.01 27.65
CA SER A 35 51.66 23.31 27.11
C SER A 35 52.21 22.29 28.11
N PRO A 36 52.54 21.05 27.71
CA PRO A 36 53.32 20.14 28.53
C PRO A 36 54.79 20.28 28.20
N ARG A 37 55.59 20.91 29.09
CA ARG A 37 57.01 20.72 29.06
C ARG A 37 57.44 19.94 30.30
N ARG A 38 58.26 18.89 30.04
CA ARG A 38 59.22 18.20 30.94
C ARG A 38 58.64 17.17 31.92
N ALA A 39 58.78 15.93 31.56
CA ALA A 39 59.38 14.91 32.44
C ALA A 39 59.85 13.73 31.62
N LEU A 40 61.04 13.86 31.02
CA LEU A 40 61.80 12.72 30.52
C LEU A 40 62.89 12.51 31.52
N SER A 41 62.79 11.51 32.36
CA SER A 41 63.97 10.77 32.90
C SER A 41 63.50 9.66 33.85
N LEU A 42 64.20 8.56 33.77
CA LEU A 42 64.19 7.41 34.66
C LEU A 42 63.23 6.29 34.36
N ILE A 43 63.45 5.62 33.21
CA ILE A 43 63.02 4.22 33.05
C ILE A 43 64.34 3.41 33.20
N GLY A 44 64.60 2.97 34.42
CA GLY A 44 65.63 2.01 34.69
C GLY A 44 65.41 0.71 33.99
N GLU A 45 66.44 0.20 33.32
CA GLU A 45 66.48 -1.13 32.70
C GLU A 45 66.26 -2.21 33.74
N ARG A 46 65.04 -2.59 34.04
CA ARG A 46 64.73 -3.83 34.73
C ARG A 46 64.75 -4.93 33.73
N ARG A 47 65.81 -5.72 33.68
CA ARG A 47 65.88 -6.97 32.97
C ARG A 47 64.84 -7.93 33.57
N TYR A 48 63.74 -8.20 32.80
CA TYR A 48 62.73 -9.19 33.17
C TYR A 48 62.86 -10.45 32.28
N PRO A 49 63.89 -11.30 32.50
CA PRO A 49 64.04 -12.52 31.68
C PRO A 49 62.89 -13.54 31.91
N THR A 50 62.20 -13.44 33.04
CA THR A 50 61.13 -14.30 33.43
C THR A 50 59.82 -13.95 32.70
N LEU A 51 59.53 -12.68 32.44
CA LEU A 51 58.32 -12.25 31.75
C LEU A 51 58.39 -12.55 30.25
N ALA A 52 59.59 -12.45 29.65
CA ALA A 52 59.78 -12.83 28.24
C ALA A 52 59.54 -14.33 28.00
N ARG A 53 59.96 -15.17 28.96
CA ARG A 53 59.71 -16.61 28.90
C ARG A 53 58.23 -16.98 29.10
N ALA A 54 57.54 -16.27 29.99
CA ALA A 54 56.10 -16.44 30.21
C ALA A 54 55.30 -16.01 28.97
N GLY A 55 55.66 -14.87 28.36
CA GLY A 55 55.01 -14.41 27.12
C GLY A 55 55.18 -15.38 25.96
N LEU A 56 56.38 -15.95 25.78
CA LEU A 56 56.64 -16.95 24.73
C LEU A 56 55.83 -18.23 24.99
N ALA A 57 55.75 -18.68 26.25
CA ALA A 57 54.95 -19.87 26.60
C ALA A 57 53.44 -19.67 26.32
N VAL A 58 52.90 -18.47 26.59
CA VAL A 58 51.49 -18.16 26.28
C VAL A 58 51.24 -18.13 24.76
N LEU A 59 52.19 -17.56 24.00
CA LEU A 59 52.10 -17.53 22.54
C LEU A 59 52.19 -18.94 21.94
N LEU A 60 53.07 -19.80 22.43
CA LEU A 60 53.20 -21.19 21.97
C LEU A 60 51.99 -22.03 22.38
N LEU A 61 51.44 -21.80 23.59
CA LEU A 61 50.20 -22.47 24.01
C LEU A 61 49.01 -22.03 23.15
N GLY A 62 48.89 -20.72 22.85
CA GLY A 62 47.88 -20.15 21.94
C GLY A 62 48.02 -20.74 20.52
N ALA A 63 49.23 -20.85 19.98
CA ALA A 63 49.48 -21.45 18.68
C ALA A 63 49.18 -22.92 18.69
N LEU A 64 49.52 -23.67 19.77
CA LEU A 64 49.16 -25.06 19.94
C LEU A 64 47.69 -25.30 20.04
N LEU A 65 46.94 -24.44 20.79
CA LEU A 65 45.50 -24.49 20.86
C LEU A 65 44.82 -24.12 19.52
N TRP A 66 45.45 -23.23 18.75
CA TRP A 66 44.97 -22.86 17.42
C TRP A 66 45.26 -23.98 16.38
N ALA A 67 46.34 -24.73 16.54
CA ALA A 67 46.72 -25.86 15.66
C ALA A 67 46.04 -27.15 16.06
N LEU A 68 45.45 -27.29 17.23
CA LEU A 68 44.63 -28.45 17.56
C LEU A 68 43.37 -28.43 16.67
N PRO A 69 43.05 -29.52 15.97
CA PRO A 69 41.80 -29.64 15.21
C PRO A 69 40.66 -29.83 16.20
N LEU A 70 40.41 -28.83 17.02
CA LEU A 70 39.15 -28.74 17.74
C LEU A 70 38.11 -28.58 16.66
N ARG A 71 37.42 -29.67 16.34
CA ARG A 71 36.23 -29.68 15.50
C ARG A 71 35.34 -28.57 16.01
N ARG A 72 35.28 -27.44 15.30
CA ARG A 72 34.30 -26.41 15.53
C ARG A 72 32.93 -27.07 15.38
N PRO A 73 32.10 -27.17 16.43
CA PRO A 73 30.74 -27.64 16.25
C PRO A 73 30.01 -26.56 15.47
N GLY A 74 29.82 -26.73 14.17
CA GLY A 74 29.10 -25.74 13.36
C GLY A 74 29.49 -25.65 11.89
N GLU A 75 30.56 -26.32 11.43
CA GLU A 75 30.79 -26.51 9.98
C GLU A 75 30.41 -27.93 9.54
N GLU A 76 29.25 -28.38 9.97
CA GLU A 76 28.49 -29.25 9.08
C GLU A 76 28.05 -28.35 7.96
N GLY A 77 28.58 -28.55 6.76
CA GLY A 77 28.13 -27.96 5.52
C GLY A 77 26.65 -28.24 5.36
N GLY A 78 25.83 -27.50 6.09
CA GLY A 78 24.45 -27.31 5.76
C GLY A 78 24.48 -26.68 4.38
N HIS A 79 24.35 -27.47 3.35
CA HIS A 79 23.66 -27.02 2.19
C HIS A 79 22.32 -26.54 2.73
N HIS A 80 22.25 -25.25 3.10
CA HIS A 80 21.00 -24.55 3.06
C HIS A 80 20.60 -24.66 1.60
N ALA A 81 19.96 -25.77 1.26
CA ALA A 81 19.05 -25.76 0.15
C ALA A 81 18.21 -24.52 0.45
N GLN A 82 18.51 -23.46 -0.27
CA GLN A 82 17.63 -22.31 -0.34
C GLN A 82 16.33 -22.94 -0.78
N HIS A 83 15.45 -23.24 0.19
CA HIS A 83 14.06 -23.49 -0.08
C HIS A 83 13.61 -22.18 -0.71
N ALA A 84 13.71 -22.10 -2.03
CA ALA A 84 13.04 -21.07 -2.77
C ALA A 84 11.61 -21.13 -2.25
N ALA A 85 11.15 -20.03 -1.65
CA ALA A 85 9.77 -19.95 -1.22
C ALA A 85 8.91 -20.42 -2.39
N PRO A 86 7.87 -21.23 -2.14
CA PRO A 86 7.01 -21.67 -3.21
C PRO A 86 6.56 -20.41 -4.00
N PRO A 87 6.47 -20.49 -5.33
CA PRO A 87 6.05 -19.36 -6.12
C PRO A 87 4.71 -18.85 -5.57
N LEU A 88 4.62 -17.54 -5.29
CA LEU A 88 3.41 -16.91 -4.83
C LEU A 88 2.27 -17.25 -5.79
N ASP A 89 1.07 -17.51 -5.26
CA ASP A 89 -0.10 -17.72 -6.09
C ASP A 89 -0.51 -16.44 -6.86
N PRO A 90 -1.30 -16.53 -7.93
CA PRO A 90 -1.68 -15.36 -8.71
C PRO A 90 -2.41 -14.27 -7.91
N PHE A 91 -3.22 -14.63 -6.90
CA PHE A 91 -3.92 -13.67 -6.05
C PHE A 91 -2.94 -12.89 -5.17
N GLU A 92 -2.00 -13.59 -4.54
CA GLU A 92 -0.99 -12.98 -3.69
C GLU A 92 -0.09 -12.02 -4.49
N LYS A 93 0.35 -12.42 -5.69
CA LYS A 93 1.13 -11.55 -6.60
C LYS A 93 0.39 -10.29 -6.99
N ALA A 94 -0.91 -10.40 -7.26
CA ALA A 94 -1.76 -9.28 -7.61
C ALA A 94 -2.19 -8.44 -6.40
N GLY A 95 -1.82 -8.83 -5.17
CA GLY A 95 -2.21 -8.16 -3.94
C GLY A 95 -3.72 -8.27 -3.65
N VAL A 96 -4.35 -9.33 -4.10
CA VAL A 96 -5.76 -9.65 -3.89
C VAL A 96 -5.86 -10.78 -2.87
N THR A 97 -6.74 -10.63 -1.89
CA THR A 97 -7.04 -11.71 -0.96
C THR A 97 -7.95 -12.72 -1.67
N GLU A 98 -7.48 -13.96 -1.83
CA GLU A 98 -8.32 -15.03 -2.35
C GLU A 98 -9.41 -15.41 -1.34
N LEU A 99 -10.63 -15.64 -1.83
CA LEU A 99 -11.77 -16.13 -1.06
C LEU A 99 -12.13 -17.53 -1.56
N THR A 100 -12.04 -18.51 -0.66
CA THR A 100 -12.20 -19.94 -1.00
C THR A 100 -13.45 -20.56 -0.40
N ASP A 101 -14.31 -19.73 0.19
CA ASP A 101 -15.53 -20.19 0.87
C ASP A 101 -16.71 -20.48 -0.09
N GLY A 102 -16.53 -20.24 -1.38
CA GLY A 102 -17.53 -20.50 -2.42
C GLY A 102 -18.78 -19.62 -2.33
N GLN A 103 -18.72 -18.53 -1.58
CA GLN A 103 -19.88 -17.67 -1.38
C GLN A 103 -20.20 -16.86 -2.62
N HIS A 104 -21.50 -16.76 -2.93
CA HIS A 104 -21.98 -15.84 -3.96
C HIS A 104 -22.12 -14.44 -3.39
N GLY A 105 -21.74 -13.44 -4.22
CA GLY A 105 -21.89 -12.05 -3.85
C GLY A 105 -23.36 -11.65 -3.61
N PRO A 106 -23.63 -10.74 -2.67
CA PRO A 106 -24.96 -10.16 -2.55
C PRO A 106 -25.43 -9.53 -3.86
N PRO A 107 -26.76 -9.46 -4.11
CA PRO A 107 -27.25 -8.85 -5.33
C PRO A 107 -26.79 -7.41 -5.50
N VAL A 108 -26.28 -7.08 -6.69
CA VAL A 108 -26.08 -5.70 -7.16
C VAL A 108 -27.17 -5.41 -8.18
N ARG A 109 -28.06 -4.45 -7.88
CA ARG A 109 -29.06 -3.94 -8.80
C ARG A 109 -29.26 -2.47 -8.52
N LEU A 110 -28.71 -1.63 -9.34
CA LEU A 110 -28.64 -0.18 -9.14
C LEU A 110 -28.90 0.57 -10.45
N ALA A 111 -29.26 1.83 -10.33
CA ALA A 111 -29.31 2.72 -11.49
C ALA A 111 -27.90 3.10 -11.94
N THR A 112 -27.70 3.17 -13.23
CA THR A 112 -26.48 3.70 -13.86
C THR A 112 -26.57 5.22 -14.04
N LEU A 113 -25.44 5.86 -14.39
CA LEU A 113 -25.42 7.30 -14.68
C LEU A 113 -26.36 7.71 -15.80
N ASP A 114 -26.62 6.84 -16.79
CA ASP A 114 -27.57 7.11 -17.87
C ASP A 114 -29.03 6.79 -17.49
N GLY A 115 -29.27 6.37 -16.25
CA GLY A 115 -30.61 6.11 -15.69
C GLY A 115 -31.16 4.72 -15.99
N ARG A 116 -30.41 3.85 -16.67
CA ARG A 116 -30.80 2.44 -16.85
C ARG A 116 -30.56 1.65 -15.56
N ALA A 117 -31.18 0.51 -15.42
CA ALA A 117 -30.84 -0.42 -14.37
C ALA A 117 -29.71 -1.34 -14.86
N ALA A 118 -28.73 -1.63 -13.98
CA ALA A 118 -27.73 -2.65 -14.20
C ALA A 118 -27.67 -3.58 -13.00
N SER A 119 -27.38 -4.84 -13.25
CA SER A 119 -27.34 -5.88 -12.23
C SER A 119 -26.13 -6.78 -12.43
N LEU A 120 -25.55 -7.28 -11.34
CA LEU A 120 -24.55 -8.34 -11.40
C LEU A 120 -25.09 -9.58 -12.11
N ALA A 121 -26.36 -9.89 -11.94
CA ALA A 121 -27.02 -11.04 -12.57
C ALA A 121 -27.10 -10.94 -14.10
N ASP A 122 -26.98 -9.73 -14.69
CA ASP A 122 -26.93 -9.54 -16.14
C ASP A 122 -25.62 -10.07 -16.76
N HIS A 123 -24.65 -10.47 -15.93
CA HIS A 123 -23.28 -10.83 -16.30
C HIS A 123 -22.85 -12.18 -15.72
N VAL A 124 -23.80 -13.11 -15.54
CA VAL A 124 -23.55 -14.41 -14.89
C VAL A 124 -22.50 -15.28 -15.60
N ASP A 125 -22.30 -15.07 -16.90
CA ASP A 125 -21.35 -15.77 -17.75
C ASP A 125 -19.99 -15.05 -17.88
N LYS A 126 -19.78 -13.98 -17.12
CA LYS A 126 -18.61 -13.10 -17.21
C LYS A 126 -17.78 -13.11 -15.92
N LEU A 127 -16.52 -12.74 -16.04
CA LEU A 127 -15.73 -12.28 -14.89
C LEU A 127 -16.16 -10.84 -14.57
N VAL A 128 -16.65 -10.60 -13.37
CA VAL A 128 -17.11 -9.26 -12.97
C VAL A 128 -16.22 -8.70 -11.88
N VAL A 129 -15.69 -7.51 -12.11
CA VAL A 129 -15.01 -6.68 -11.10
C VAL A 129 -16.05 -5.70 -10.54
N VAL A 130 -16.43 -5.88 -9.28
CA VAL A 130 -17.30 -4.95 -8.56
C VAL A 130 -16.42 -4.03 -7.70
N ASN A 131 -16.28 -2.77 -8.13
CA ASN A 131 -15.44 -1.79 -7.46
C ASN A 131 -16.29 -0.72 -6.76
N PHE A 132 -16.18 -0.64 -5.43
CA PHE A 132 -16.83 0.39 -4.61
C PHE A 132 -15.89 1.58 -4.45
N TRP A 133 -16.38 2.77 -4.82
CA TRP A 133 -15.58 3.99 -4.87
C TRP A 133 -16.42 5.24 -4.57
N ALA A 134 -15.76 6.40 -4.41
CA ALA A 134 -16.43 7.69 -4.28
C ALA A 134 -15.60 8.84 -4.88
N THR A 135 -16.26 9.92 -5.27
CA THR A 135 -15.59 11.10 -5.87
C THR A 135 -14.64 11.81 -4.89
N TRP A 136 -14.89 11.74 -3.60
CA TRP A 136 -14.07 12.30 -2.53
C TRP A 136 -12.93 11.38 -2.05
N CYS A 137 -12.89 10.14 -2.53
CA CYS A 137 -11.89 9.15 -2.16
C CYS A 137 -10.64 9.28 -3.04
N GLU A 138 -9.57 9.88 -2.52
CA GLU A 138 -8.34 10.10 -3.30
C GLU A 138 -7.67 8.80 -3.79
N PRO A 139 -7.52 7.73 -2.97
CA PRO A 139 -6.99 6.46 -3.47
C PRO A 139 -7.83 5.86 -4.60
N CYS A 140 -9.17 6.01 -4.55
CA CYS A 140 -10.05 5.56 -5.64
C CYS A 140 -9.75 6.28 -6.95
N ARG A 141 -9.49 7.59 -6.87
CA ARG A 141 -9.17 8.42 -8.05
C ARG A 141 -7.90 8.00 -8.74
N LEU A 142 -6.93 7.49 -7.99
CA LEU A 142 -5.66 7.02 -8.52
C LEU A 142 -5.80 5.68 -9.25
N GLU A 143 -6.63 4.77 -8.77
CA GLU A 143 -6.79 3.45 -9.38
C GLU A 143 -7.73 3.40 -10.60
N MET A 144 -8.73 4.30 -10.68
CA MET A 144 -9.77 4.25 -11.71
C MET A 144 -9.23 4.28 -13.16
N PRO A 145 -8.18 5.06 -13.52
CA PRO A 145 -7.61 5.00 -14.85
C PRO A 145 -6.98 3.65 -15.21
N THR A 146 -6.40 2.96 -14.21
CA THR A 146 -5.78 1.64 -14.42
C THR A 146 -6.85 0.56 -14.55
N LEU A 147 -7.95 0.69 -13.81
CA LEU A 147 -9.12 -0.15 -13.94
C LEU A 147 -9.80 0.03 -15.32
N GLU A 148 -9.88 1.26 -15.83
CA GLU A 148 -10.35 1.55 -17.19
C GLU A 148 -9.46 0.89 -18.24
N THR A 149 -8.13 0.91 -18.04
CA THR A 149 -7.18 0.25 -18.94
C THR A 149 -7.43 -1.25 -18.97
N LEU A 150 -7.52 -1.90 -17.81
CA LEU A 150 -7.83 -3.32 -17.70
C LEU A 150 -9.15 -3.67 -18.38
N TRP A 151 -10.21 -2.89 -18.10
CA TRP A 151 -11.52 -3.13 -18.69
C TRP A 151 -11.51 -3.05 -20.22
N ARG A 152 -10.88 -2.04 -20.80
CA ARG A 152 -10.76 -1.90 -22.26
C ARG A 152 -10.03 -3.07 -22.90
N GLU A 153 -9.02 -3.59 -22.24
CA GLU A 153 -8.22 -4.70 -22.74
C GLU A 153 -9.00 -6.02 -22.75
N TYR A 154 -9.83 -6.25 -21.71
CA TYR A 154 -10.46 -7.57 -21.51
C TYR A 154 -11.99 -7.61 -21.70
N ARG A 155 -12.68 -6.49 -21.91
CA ARG A 155 -14.15 -6.47 -22.08
C ARG A 155 -14.64 -7.39 -23.19
N ASP A 156 -13.93 -7.44 -24.31
CA ASP A 156 -14.28 -8.28 -25.46
C ASP A 156 -13.92 -9.76 -25.22
N ARG A 157 -13.16 -10.04 -24.17
CA ARG A 157 -12.78 -11.38 -23.67
C ARG A 157 -13.64 -11.85 -22.49
N GLY A 158 -14.63 -11.08 -22.08
CA GLY A 158 -15.59 -11.48 -21.04
C GLY A 158 -15.32 -10.88 -19.65
N LEU A 159 -14.54 -9.80 -19.56
CA LEU A 159 -14.44 -8.98 -18.34
C LEU A 159 -15.53 -7.91 -18.33
N VAL A 160 -16.19 -7.74 -17.19
CA VAL A 160 -17.08 -6.62 -16.89
C VAL A 160 -16.57 -5.88 -15.65
N VAL A 161 -16.61 -4.56 -15.68
CA VAL A 161 -16.36 -3.72 -14.51
C VAL A 161 -17.65 -2.99 -14.14
N LEU A 162 -18.08 -3.11 -12.90
CA LEU A 162 -19.18 -2.38 -12.30
C LEU A 162 -18.62 -1.42 -11.25
N GLY A 163 -18.46 -0.14 -11.60
CA GLY A 163 -18.01 0.89 -10.68
C GLY A 163 -19.16 1.41 -9.83
N VAL A 164 -19.29 0.94 -8.60
CA VAL A 164 -20.37 1.31 -7.67
C VAL A 164 -19.96 2.55 -6.87
N SER A 165 -20.53 3.71 -7.21
CA SER A 165 -20.35 4.93 -6.44
C SER A 165 -21.14 4.87 -5.14
N VAL A 166 -20.45 5.13 -4.02
CA VAL A 166 -21.04 5.28 -2.69
C VAL A 166 -21.13 6.74 -2.26
N ASP A 167 -21.18 7.66 -3.22
CA ASP A 167 -21.41 9.09 -2.97
C ASP A 167 -22.84 9.28 -2.42
N ARG A 168 -22.92 9.39 -1.09
CA ARG A 168 -24.19 9.40 -0.37
C ARG A 168 -25.02 10.63 -0.69
N GLY A 169 -26.26 10.40 -1.16
CA GLY A 169 -27.16 11.48 -1.53
C GLY A 169 -26.63 12.37 -2.64
N ALA A 170 -25.52 12.02 -3.26
CA ALA A 170 -24.93 12.82 -4.32
C ALA A 170 -25.78 12.76 -5.57
N PRO A 171 -26.14 13.90 -6.13
CA PRO A 171 -26.82 13.93 -7.40
C PRO A 171 -25.90 13.42 -8.50
N ARG A 172 -26.48 12.76 -9.47
CA ARG A 172 -25.82 12.35 -10.71
C ARG A 172 -24.96 13.48 -11.32
N THR A 173 -25.41 14.73 -11.19
CA THR A 173 -24.70 15.92 -11.66
C THR A 173 -23.33 16.14 -11.02
N LEU A 174 -23.05 15.55 -9.86
CA LEU A 174 -21.72 15.59 -9.22
C LEU A 174 -20.81 14.51 -9.78
N ILE A 175 -21.32 13.30 -9.96
CA ILE A 175 -20.54 12.12 -10.35
C ILE A 175 -20.22 12.12 -11.85
N GLU A 176 -21.17 12.50 -12.69
CA GLU A 176 -21.04 12.45 -14.15
C GLU A 176 -19.90 13.31 -14.71
N PRO A 177 -19.70 14.58 -14.32
CA PRO A 177 -18.56 15.37 -14.77
C PRO A 177 -17.23 14.76 -14.37
N TRP A 178 -17.16 14.17 -13.17
CA TRP A 178 -15.96 13.52 -12.68
C TRP A 178 -15.62 12.29 -13.54
N VAL A 179 -16.58 11.41 -13.81
CA VAL A 179 -16.46 10.22 -14.66
C VAL A 179 -15.99 10.60 -16.07
N ARG A 180 -16.58 11.63 -16.65
CA ARG A 180 -16.18 12.15 -17.97
C ARG A 180 -14.75 12.69 -17.97
N ASN A 181 -14.38 13.43 -16.94
CA ASN A 181 -13.04 14.01 -16.82
C ASN A 181 -11.97 12.91 -16.71
N GLN A 182 -12.27 11.82 -16.01
CA GLN A 182 -11.42 10.63 -15.90
C GLN A 182 -11.48 9.73 -17.14
N LYS A 183 -12.35 10.04 -18.11
CA LYS A 183 -12.58 9.25 -19.35
C LYS A 183 -12.95 7.79 -19.08
N LEU A 184 -13.68 7.54 -17.99
CA LEU A 184 -14.15 6.20 -17.65
C LEU A 184 -15.31 5.82 -18.57
N THR A 185 -15.26 4.59 -19.10
CA THR A 185 -16.25 4.09 -20.05
C THR A 185 -16.95 2.80 -19.60
N PHE A 186 -16.47 2.18 -18.52
CA PHE A 186 -17.21 1.08 -17.89
C PHE A 186 -18.44 1.59 -17.12
N PRO A 187 -19.44 0.73 -16.89
CA PRO A 187 -20.68 1.08 -16.18
C PRO A 187 -20.43 1.66 -14.78
N ILE A 188 -21.00 2.83 -14.51
CA ILE A 188 -21.02 3.44 -13.18
C ILE A 188 -22.42 3.33 -12.60
N LEU A 189 -22.53 2.69 -11.44
CA LEU A 189 -23.75 2.43 -10.71
C LEU A 189 -23.82 3.33 -9.47
N LEU A 190 -25.01 3.71 -9.05
CA LEU A 190 -25.23 4.68 -7.98
C LEU A 190 -25.83 4.01 -6.74
N ASP A 191 -25.03 3.81 -5.69
CA ASP A 191 -25.46 3.30 -4.37
C ASP A 191 -25.65 4.45 -3.35
N ALA A 192 -26.44 5.47 -3.72
CA ALA A 192 -26.64 6.68 -2.92
C ALA A 192 -27.18 6.41 -1.50
N GLU A 193 -27.84 5.30 -1.28
CA GLU A 193 -28.38 4.89 0.03
C GLU A 193 -27.47 3.91 0.76
N LEU A 194 -26.34 3.52 0.17
CA LEU A 194 -25.35 2.61 0.73
C LEU A 194 -25.92 1.23 1.09
N ARG A 195 -26.97 0.77 0.39
CA ARG A 195 -27.57 -0.54 0.66
C ARG A 195 -26.70 -1.67 0.11
N THR A 196 -26.22 -1.51 -1.11
CA THR A 196 -25.38 -2.50 -1.77
C THR A 196 -24.00 -2.59 -1.08
N SER A 197 -23.35 -1.47 -0.83
CA SER A 197 -22.04 -1.45 -0.15
C SER A 197 -22.12 -2.06 1.27
N ARG A 198 -23.20 -1.81 2.02
CA ARG A 198 -23.40 -2.47 3.33
C ARG A 198 -23.61 -3.98 3.19
N ALA A 199 -24.40 -4.43 2.19
CA ALA A 199 -24.61 -5.86 1.93
C ALA A 199 -23.29 -6.57 1.59
N TRP A 200 -22.40 -5.91 0.84
CA TRP A 200 -21.06 -6.37 0.50
C TRP A 200 -20.05 -6.16 1.63
N ARG A 201 -20.47 -5.68 2.80
CA ARG A 201 -19.63 -5.42 3.99
C ARG A 201 -18.43 -4.53 3.68
N VAL A 202 -18.60 -3.53 2.83
CA VAL A 202 -17.56 -2.56 2.51
C VAL A 202 -17.26 -1.72 3.74
N THR A 203 -16.03 -1.80 4.26
CA THR A 203 -15.57 -1.09 5.47
C THR A 203 -14.57 0.02 5.16
N GLY A 204 -14.03 0.05 3.94
CA GLY A 204 -13.07 1.05 3.48
C GLY A 204 -13.14 1.20 1.97
N LEU A 205 -12.57 2.29 1.44
CA LEU A 205 -12.54 2.58 0.01
C LEU A 205 -11.10 2.79 -0.49
N PRO A 206 -10.84 2.38 -1.75
CA PRO A 206 -11.69 1.54 -2.59
C PRO A 206 -11.80 0.12 -2.05
N ALA A 207 -12.89 -0.57 -2.36
CA ALA A 207 -13.04 -2.00 -2.11
C ALA A 207 -13.49 -2.69 -3.40
N THR A 208 -12.76 -3.70 -3.81
CA THR A 208 -12.99 -4.37 -5.08
C THR A 208 -13.13 -5.85 -4.88
N PHE A 209 -14.13 -6.43 -5.53
CA PHE A 209 -14.42 -7.85 -5.48
C PHE A 209 -14.34 -8.44 -6.89
N LEU A 210 -13.68 -9.59 -7.01
CA LEU A 210 -13.58 -10.37 -8.23
C LEU A 210 -14.64 -11.49 -8.17
N VAL A 211 -15.59 -11.46 -9.11
CA VAL A 211 -16.70 -12.41 -9.17
C VAL A 211 -16.54 -13.27 -10.41
N ARG A 212 -16.37 -14.58 -10.21
CA ARG A 212 -16.24 -15.54 -11.31
C ARG A 212 -17.57 -15.70 -12.08
N PRO A 213 -17.51 -16.22 -13.31
CA PRO A 213 -18.71 -16.75 -13.95
C PRO A 213 -19.45 -17.70 -13.00
N GLY A 214 -20.77 -17.55 -12.89
CA GLY A 214 -21.60 -18.25 -11.90
C GLY A 214 -21.90 -17.43 -10.66
N GLY A 215 -21.20 -16.31 -10.40
CA GLY A 215 -21.51 -15.39 -9.29
C GLY A 215 -20.75 -15.62 -8.00
N GLU A 216 -19.79 -16.55 -7.96
CA GLU A 216 -18.91 -16.80 -6.82
C GLU A 216 -17.90 -15.66 -6.66
N VAL A 217 -17.76 -15.14 -5.45
CA VAL A 217 -16.74 -14.14 -5.12
C VAL A 217 -15.41 -14.85 -4.84
N ALA A 218 -14.48 -14.72 -5.77
CA ALA A 218 -13.19 -15.40 -5.70
C ALA A 218 -12.10 -14.59 -5.04
N GLY A 219 -12.24 -13.25 -4.99
CA GLY A 219 -11.21 -12.42 -4.39
C GLY A 219 -11.69 -11.05 -3.97
N MET A 220 -10.95 -10.44 -3.05
CA MET A 220 -11.21 -9.10 -2.54
C MET A 220 -9.92 -8.31 -2.39
N ALA A 221 -9.96 -7.03 -2.78
CA ALA A 221 -8.91 -6.06 -2.51
C ALA A 221 -9.49 -4.85 -1.77
N VAL A 222 -8.85 -4.43 -0.67
CA VAL A 222 -9.16 -3.18 0.03
C VAL A 222 -7.98 -2.23 -0.12
N GLY A 223 -8.27 -0.98 -0.49
CA GLY A 223 -7.27 0.01 -0.88
C GLY A 223 -6.90 -0.07 -2.36
N ALA A 224 -6.31 1.02 -2.87
CA ALA A 224 -5.99 1.17 -4.29
C ALA A 224 -5.01 0.11 -4.81
N ARG A 225 -5.21 -0.30 -6.05
CA ARG A 225 -4.35 -1.23 -6.79
C ARG A 225 -4.00 -0.67 -8.16
N GLU A 226 -2.87 -1.13 -8.70
CA GLU A 226 -2.51 -0.94 -10.11
C GLU A 226 -3.16 -2.06 -10.94
N TRP A 227 -4.42 -1.81 -11.35
CA TRP A 227 -5.24 -2.83 -12.06
C TRP A 227 -4.67 -3.22 -13.42
N SER A 228 -3.81 -2.37 -14.00
CA SER A 228 -3.15 -2.66 -15.28
C SER A 228 -1.75 -3.27 -15.12
N SER A 229 -1.37 -3.74 -13.94
CA SER A 229 -0.10 -4.45 -13.73
C SER A 229 -0.06 -5.81 -14.43
N GLU A 230 1.12 -6.37 -14.65
CA GLU A 230 1.29 -7.70 -15.25
C GLU A 230 0.69 -8.79 -14.37
N GLU A 231 0.87 -8.69 -13.05
CA GLU A 231 0.35 -9.64 -12.07
C GLU A 231 -1.19 -9.65 -12.06
N MET A 232 -1.79 -8.46 -12.16
CA MET A 232 -3.25 -8.35 -12.21
C MET A 232 -3.82 -8.91 -13.52
N ARG A 233 -3.16 -8.65 -14.66
CA ARG A 233 -3.52 -9.25 -15.94
C ARG A 233 -3.44 -10.77 -15.88
N ALA A 234 -2.35 -11.30 -15.35
CA ALA A 234 -2.17 -12.74 -15.18
C ALA A 234 -3.28 -13.34 -14.31
N LEU A 235 -3.66 -12.69 -13.18
CA LEU A 235 -4.76 -13.14 -12.34
C LEU A 235 -6.09 -13.13 -13.13
N VAL A 236 -6.41 -12.02 -13.80
CA VAL A 236 -7.65 -11.90 -14.59
C VAL A 236 -7.73 -12.98 -15.65
N GLU A 237 -6.64 -13.27 -16.35
CA GLU A 237 -6.60 -14.31 -17.40
C GLU A 237 -6.93 -15.71 -16.88
N THR A 238 -6.57 -16.03 -15.63
CA THR A 238 -6.94 -17.32 -15.01
C THR A 238 -8.44 -17.44 -14.69
N MET A 239 -9.16 -16.30 -14.65
CA MET A 239 -10.55 -16.23 -14.21
C MET A 239 -11.52 -15.92 -15.36
N LEU A 240 -11.04 -15.57 -16.55
CA LEU A 240 -11.88 -15.29 -17.71
C LEU A 240 -12.71 -16.51 -18.14
N PRO A 241 -13.89 -16.31 -18.74
CA PRO A 241 -14.66 -17.41 -19.31
C PRO A 241 -13.82 -18.23 -20.29
N GLY A 242 -13.79 -19.55 -20.12
CA GLY A 242 -13.02 -20.46 -20.99
C GLY A 242 -11.56 -20.69 -20.58
N ALA A 243 -11.04 -20.04 -19.53
CA ALA A 243 -9.67 -20.25 -19.04
C ALA A 243 -9.41 -21.70 -18.56
N HIS A 244 -10.44 -22.46 -18.19
CA HIS A 244 -10.34 -23.85 -17.73
C HIS A 244 -10.60 -24.90 -18.80
N GLY A 245 -10.64 -24.53 -20.10
CA GLY A 245 -11.02 -25.40 -21.22
C GLY A 245 -9.88 -25.97 -22.07
N SER A 246 -8.62 -25.82 -21.67
CA SER A 246 -7.46 -26.34 -22.43
C SER A 246 -6.55 -27.21 -21.57
N HIS A 247 -7.08 -28.37 -21.17
CA HIS A 247 -6.26 -29.51 -20.72
C HIS A 247 -6.69 -30.77 -21.42
#